data_64f569589c7ef9d5edebaa17fe575955
#
_entry.id   64f569589c7ef9d5edebaa17fe575955
#
_cell.length_a   1.000
_cell.length_b   1.000
_cell.length_c   1.000
_cell.angle_alpha   90.00
_cell.angle_beta   90.00
_cell.angle_gamma   90.00
#
_symmetry.space_group_name_H-M   'P 1'
#
loop_
_entity.id
_entity.type
_entity.pdbx_description
1 polymer ?
#
loop_
_entity_poly.entity_id
_entity_poly.type
_entity_poly.pdbx_seq_one_letter_code
_entity_poly.pdbx_strand_id
1 'polypeptide(L)'
;MMRRYGFLVMAAALLLAGCGKKDAGSAEQTAKPASGETFTLKIGNTVSDIDPFNVAYREFEEEVEKASEGRIQVELFTSGSIGETDADVLDKVRSNTLQMGNTTPNCFADLSGMSEYYVYGIPYLMSTDEELNAVAESEWFMGLNKDFAKATGVKVFDGGVNMGWFGFSATGKEIHQIADLKGMAIRINQTNQMIALSEGAGINPQFIAFSEVYTALAQGTVDGMVTNVPLFYSNGFYDQLKSILT
;
A
#
# COMPACT_ATOMS: atom_id res chain seq x y z
N MET A 1 27.76 59.35 -10.34
CA MET A 1 29.20 59.04 -10.29
C MET A 1 29.34 57.56 -10.54
N MET A 2 29.55 57.21 -11.75
CA MET A 2 30.73 56.71 -12.48
C MET A 2 31.71 55.90 -11.59
N ARG A 3 31.88 54.58 -11.87
CA ARG A 3 33.03 54.05 -12.55
C ARG A 3 32.90 52.56 -12.86
N ARG A 4 33.02 52.26 -14.13
CA ARG A 4 33.34 50.99 -14.82
C ARG A 4 34.81 50.63 -14.56
N TYR A 5 35.13 49.30 -14.61
CA TYR A 5 36.33 48.60 -15.15
C TYR A 5 35.99 47.13 -15.02
N GLY A 6 36.03 46.23 -15.94
CA GLY A 6 36.63 46.05 -17.24
C GLY A 6 37.99 45.33 -17.17
N PHE A 7 38.09 44.15 -17.78
CA PHE A 7 39.28 43.39 -18.24
C PHE A 7 39.24 41.92 -17.77
N LEU A 8 39.43 40.99 -18.54
CA LEU A 8 39.90 40.51 -19.85
C LEU A 8 40.54 39.12 -19.62
N VAL A 9 40.03 38.12 -20.31
CA VAL A 9 40.62 36.95 -20.96
C VAL A 9 42.04 36.57 -20.57
N MET A 10 42.22 35.25 -20.27
CA MET A 10 43.35 34.50 -20.83
C MET A 10 43.09 32.99 -20.86
N ALA A 11 43.08 32.43 -22.04
CA ALA A 11 43.11 31.00 -22.35
C ALA A 11 44.55 30.46 -22.18
N ALA A 12 44.67 29.28 -21.59
CA ALA A 12 45.89 28.46 -21.77
C ALA A 12 45.50 26.97 -21.82
N ALA A 13 45.65 26.42 -23.00
CA ALA A 13 45.64 24.99 -23.24
C ALA A 13 46.97 24.38 -22.82
N LEU A 14 46.94 23.28 -22.07
CA LEU A 14 48.10 22.41 -21.93
C LEU A 14 47.66 20.95 -22.02
N LEU A 15 48.01 20.33 -23.13
CA LEU A 15 48.01 18.88 -23.37
C LEU A 15 49.17 18.27 -22.57
N LEU A 16 48.85 17.26 -21.76
CA LEU A 16 49.84 16.27 -21.36
C LEU A 16 49.20 14.89 -21.34
N ALA A 17 49.64 14.06 -22.26
CA ALA A 17 49.38 12.66 -22.33
C ALA A 17 50.13 11.93 -21.20
N GLY A 18 49.42 11.06 -20.46
CA GLY A 18 49.98 10.16 -19.48
C GLY A 18 49.25 8.84 -19.48
N CYS A 19 49.84 7.82 -20.13
CA CYS A 19 49.40 6.41 -20.00
C CYS A 19 49.66 5.89 -18.58
N GLY A 20 48.65 5.34 -17.93
CA GLY A 20 48.75 4.55 -16.69
C GLY A 20 47.66 3.51 -16.64
N LYS A 21 48.02 2.25 -16.62
CA LYS A 21 47.17 1.06 -16.62
C LYS A 21 46.58 0.77 -15.25
N LYS A 22 45.35 0.21 -15.28
CA LYS A 22 44.67 -0.69 -14.31
C LYS A 22 44.27 -0.14 -12.94
N ASP A 23 42.97 -0.15 -12.70
CA ASP A 23 42.31 -1.20 -11.89
C ASP A 23 40.80 -1.15 -12.10
N ALA A 24 40.21 -2.36 -12.22
CA ALA A 24 38.77 -2.55 -12.43
C ALA A 24 38.01 -2.30 -11.12
N GLY A 25 37.40 -1.14 -11.00
CA GLY A 25 36.36 -0.85 -10.06
C GLY A 25 35.05 -0.85 -10.84
N SER A 26 34.13 -1.76 -10.48
CA SER A 26 32.77 -1.81 -10.97
C SER A 26 32.08 -0.47 -10.69
N ALA A 27 32.07 0.41 -11.68
CA ALA A 27 31.19 1.58 -11.64
C ALA A 27 29.80 1.11 -12.05
N GLU A 28 28.87 1.13 -11.11
CA GLU A 28 27.45 1.14 -11.39
C GLU A 28 27.19 2.22 -12.44
N GLN A 29 26.95 1.78 -13.67
CA GLN A 29 26.48 2.66 -14.72
C GLN A 29 25.03 3.01 -14.39
N THR A 30 24.83 4.16 -13.76
CA THR A 30 23.52 4.82 -13.80
C THR A 30 23.24 5.10 -15.29
N ALA A 31 22.28 4.35 -15.84
CA ALA A 31 21.84 4.51 -17.21
C ALA A 31 21.39 5.96 -17.41
N LYS A 32 21.99 6.64 -18.37
CA LYS A 32 21.58 7.98 -18.78
C LYS A 32 20.17 7.84 -19.39
N PRO A 33 19.17 8.60 -18.96
CA PRO A 33 17.83 8.50 -19.51
C PRO A 33 17.86 8.68 -21.03
N ALA A 34 17.13 7.83 -21.74
CA ALA A 34 16.93 7.95 -23.17
C ALA A 34 16.34 9.33 -23.49
N SER A 35 16.71 9.92 -24.62
CA SER A 35 16.23 11.24 -25.06
C SER A 35 14.72 11.17 -25.35
N GLY A 36 13.87 11.45 -24.34
CA GLY A 36 12.41 11.39 -24.40
C GLY A 36 11.79 12.00 -23.14
N GLU A 37 10.48 12.19 -23.17
CA GLU A 37 9.71 12.63 -22.03
C GLU A 37 9.79 11.59 -20.91
N THR A 38 10.02 12.04 -19.68
CA THR A 38 10.05 11.19 -18.48
C THR A 38 8.74 11.34 -17.70
N PHE A 39 8.31 10.25 -17.09
CA PHE A 39 7.07 10.18 -16.31
C PHE A 39 7.38 9.70 -14.89
N THR A 40 6.69 10.26 -13.91
CA THR A 40 6.76 9.78 -12.53
C THR A 40 5.52 8.93 -12.24
N LEU A 41 5.73 7.70 -11.79
CA LEU A 41 4.69 6.78 -11.32
C LEU A 41 4.72 6.77 -9.79
N LYS A 42 3.79 7.48 -9.17
CA LYS A 42 3.66 7.52 -7.71
C LYS A 42 2.76 6.40 -7.24
N ILE A 43 3.28 5.56 -6.34
CA ILE A 43 2.57 4.44 -5.73
C ILE A 43 2.42 4.71 -4.25
N GLY A 44 1.20 4.61 -3.70
CA GLY A 44 0.93 4.84 -2.27
C GLY A 44 0.24 3.67 -1.61
N ASN A 45 0.58 3.42 -0.34
CA ASN A 45 -0.10 2.44 0.50
C ASN A 45 0.03 2.77 1.99
N THR A 46 -0.75 2.06 2.82
CA THR A 46 -0.84 2.27 4.26
C THR A 46 0.05 1.34 5.09
N VAL A 47 0.60 0.28 4.49
CA VAL A 47 1.38 -0.75 5.19
C VAL A 47 2.84 -0.32 5.41
N SER A 48 3.49 -0.96 6.38
CA SER A 48 4.87 -0.64 6.75
C SER A 48 5.87 -0.91 5.62
N ASP A 49 7.01 -0.26 5.67
CA ASP A 49 8.04 -0.33 4.63
C ASP A 49 8.58 -1.76 4.40
N ILE A 50 8.59 -2.59 5.45
CA ILE A 50 9.06 -3.99 5.40
C ILE A 50 7.96 -4.98 5.01
N ASP A 51 6.74 -4.52 4.76
CA ASP A 51 5.64 -5.38 4.36
C ASP A 51 5.92 -6.04 3.00
N PRO A 52 5.50 -7.31 2.79
CA PRO A 52 5.67 -8.01 1.52
C PRO A 52 5.14 -7.25 0.29
N PHE A 53 4.08 -6.44 0.44
CA PHE A 53 3.62 -5.56 -0.63
C PHE A 53 4.70 -4.58 -1.06
N ASN A 54 5.38 -3.95 -0.12
CA ASN A 54 6.41 -2.97 -0.43
C ASN A 54 7.68 -3.62 -1.00
N VAL A 55 7.95 -4.88 -0.64
CA VAL A 55 8.99 -5.68 -1.29
C VAL A 55 8.63 -5.90 -2.77
N ALA A 56 7.41 -6.34 -3.06
CA ALA A 56 6.94 -6.54 -4.43
C ALA A 56 6.89 -5.22 -5.23
N TYR A 57 6.52 -4.10 -4.61
CA TYR A 57 6.56 -2.79 -5.28
C TYR A 57 7.97 -2.33 -5.62
N ARG A 58 9.00 -2.66 -4.82
CA ARG A 58 10.40 -2.37 -5.17
C ARG A 58 10.89 -3.22 -6.33
N GLU A 59 10.50 -4.48 -6.39
CA GLU A 59 10.77 -5.32 -7.57
C GLU A 59 10.08 -4.77 -8.83
N PHE A 60 8.83 -4.34 -8.68
CA PHE A 60 8.09 -3.68 -9.76
C PHE A 60 8.76 -2.37 -10.20
N GLU A 61 9.24 -1.54 -9.28
CA GLU A 61 10.01 -0.31 -9.54
C GLU A 61 11.23 -0.63 -10.40
N GLU A 62 12.08 -1.57 -9.98
CA GLU A 62 13.28 -1.98 -10.71
C GLU A 62 12.95 -2.46 -12.13
N GLU A 63 11.92 -3.28 -12.29
CA GLU A 63 11.54 -3.81 -13.61
C GLU A 63 10.91 -2.75 -14.50
N VAL A 64 10.10 -1.85 -14.00
CA VAL A 64 9.48 -0.76 -14.77
C VAL A 64 10.53 0.26 -15.21
N GLU A 65 11.42 0.67 -14.32
CA GLU A 65 12.48 1.62 -14.65
C GLU A 65 13.42 1.05 -15.69
N LYS A 66 13.80 -0.21 -15.54
CA LYS A 66 14.63 -0.93 -16.51
C LYS A 66 13.93 -1.11 -17.87
N ALA A 67 12.67 -1.58 -17.87
CA ALA A 67 11.92 -1.83 -19.12
C ALA A 67 11.60 -0.54 -19.87
N SER A 68 11.47 0.57 -19.17
CA SER A 68 11.26 1.89 -19.78
C SER A 68 12.55 2.60 -20.17
N GLU A 69 13.71 1.98 -19.96
CA GLU A 69 15.03 2.62 -20.13
C GLU A 69 15.15 3.93 -19.34
N GLY A 70 14.57 3.96 -18.11
CA GLY A 70 14.58 5.12 -17.23
C GLY A 70 13.59 6.23 -17.61
N ARG A 71 12.70 6.00 -18.57
CA ARG A 71 11.65 6.99 -18.91
C ARG A 71 10.51 7.04 -17.89
N ILE A 72 10.26 5.95 -17.18
CA ILE A 72 9.32 5.92 -16.04
C ILE A 72 10.16 5.84 -14.78
N GLN A 73 9.97 6.79 -13.87
CA GLN A 73 10.57 6.82 -12.55
C GLN A 73 9.48 6.47 -11.53
N VAL A 74 9.74 5.54 -10.62
CA VAL A 74 8.77 5.12 -9.61
C VAL A 74 9.09 5.80 -8.28
N GLU A 75 8.07 6.39 -7.65
CA GLU A 75 8.15 6.93 -6.29
C GLU A 75 7.19 6.14 -5.39
N LEU A 76 7.73 5.39 -4.43
CA LEU A 76 6.95 4.58 -3.51
C LEU A 76 6.72 5.31 -2.18
N PHE A 77 5.46 5.49 -1.80
CA PHE A 77 5.02 6.11 -0.56
C PHE A 77 4.38 5.06 0.36
N THR A 78 5.08 4.69 1.43
CA THR A 78 4.69 3.64 2.38
C THR A 78 4.14 4.22 3.68
N SER A 79 3.63 3.36 4.56
CA SER A 79 3.24 3.69 5.94
C SER A 79 2.23 4.83 6.05
N GLY A 80 1.37 5.01 5.05
CA GLY A 80 0.38 6.08 5.05
C GLY A 80 0.93 7.48 4.80
N SER A 81 2.19 7.62 4.35
CA SER A 81 2.87 8.92 4.19
C SER A 81 2.20 9.88 3.20
N ILE A 82 1.38 9.36 2.28
CA ILE A 82 0.61 10.17 1.31
C ILE A 82 -0.89 9.88 1.35
N GLY A 83 -1.34 8.90 2.12
CA GLY A 83 -2.76 8.54 2.31
C GLY A 83 -2.88 7.69 3.58
N GLU A 84 -3.51 8.23 4.62
CA GLU A 84 -3.54 7.61 5.96
C GLU A 84 -4.42 6.36 6.02
N THR A 85 -5.42 6.27 5.13
CA THR A 85 -6.34 5.15 5.03
C THR A 85 -6.39 4.57 3.61
N ASP A 86 -6.88 3.35 3.47
CA ASP A 86 -7.09 2.72 2.15
C ASP A 86 -8.05 3.52 1.26
N ALA A 87 -9.06 4.17 1.87
CA ALA A 87 -9.97 5.07 1.17
C ALA A 87 -9.27 6.33 0.67
N ASP A 88 -8.37 6.92 1.48
CA ASP A 88 -7.56 8.08 1.07
C ASP A 88 -6.64 7.74 -0.10
N VAL A 89 -6.00 6.56 -0.06
CA VAL A 89 -5.17 6.08 -1.17
C VAL A 89 -6.00 5.98 -2.45
N LEU A 90 -7.19 5.36 -2.37
CA LEU A 90 -8.09 5.22 -3.50
C LEU A 90 -8.55 6.58 -4.07
N ASP A 91 -8.92 7.52 -3.21
CA ASP A 91 -9.29 8.88 -3.62
C ASP A 91 -8.13 9.63 -4.28
N LYS A 92 -6.90 9.44 -3.81
CA LYS A 92 -5.70 10.01 -4.43
C LYS A 92 -5.38 9.40 -5.79
N VAL A 93 -5.64 8.10 -5.97
CA VAL A 93 -5.55 7.46 -7.29
C VAL A 93 -6.63 8.02 -8.22
N ARG A 94 -7.87 8.13 -7.75
CA ARG A 94 -8.97 8.71 -8.52
C ARG A 94 -8.72 10.15 -8.95
N SER A 95 -8.11 10.96 -8.09
CA SER A 95 -7.73 12.36 -8.38
C SER A 95 -6.41 12.50 -9.13
N ASN A 96 -5.75 11.40 -9.50
CA ASN A 96 -4.43 11.38 -10.14
C ASN A 96 -3.30 12.06 -9.33
N THR A 97 -3.46 12.17 -8.03
CA THR A 97 -2.38 12.56 -7.09
C THR A 97 -1.38 11.43 -6.93
N LEU A 98 -1.89 10.19 -6.91
CA LEU A 98 -1.17 8.93 -7.07
C LEU A 98 -1.55 8.32 -8.40
N GLN A 99 -0.65 7.61 -9.05
CA GLN A 99 -0.94 6.85 -10.27
C GLN A 99 -1.31 5.40 -9.95
N MET A 100 -0.85 4.87 -8.81
CA MET A 100 -1.17 3.52 -8.32
C MET A 100 -1.27 3.50 -6.79
N GLY A 101 -1.94 2.47 -6.30
CA GLY A 101 -2.02 2.17 -4.87
C GLY A 101 -2.71 0.85 -4.64
N ASN A 102 -2.57 0.29 -3.44
CA ASN A 102 -3.38 -0.84 -3.03
C ASN A 102 -4.45 -0.39 -2.02
N THR A 103 -5.59 -1.04 -2.11
CA THR A 103 -6.74 -0.84 -1.24
C THR A 103 -7.54 -2.14 -1.18
N THR A 104 -8.53 -2.19 -0.32
CA THR A 104 -9.37 -3.37 -0.15
C THR A 104 -10.66 -3.28 -0.97
N PRO A 105 -11.27 -4.40 -1.41
CA PRO A 105 -12.49 -4.38 -2.23
C PRO A 105 -13.67 -3.64 -1.60
N ASN A 106 -13.80 -3.63 -0.27
CA ASN A 106 -14.83 -2.86 0.41
C ASN A 106 -14.68 -1.34 0.23
N CYS A 107 -13.45 -0.81 0.04
CA CYS A 107 -13.28 0.59 -0.36
C CYS A 107 -13.79 0.86 -1.78
N PHE A 108 -13.70 -0.12 -2.69
CA PHE A 108 -14.32 0.01 -4.02
C PHE A 108 -15.84 0.09 -3.91
N ALA A 109 -16.45 -0.76 -3.04
CA ALA A 109 -17.89 -0.71 -2.79
C ALA A 109 -18.32 0.65 -2.24
N ASP A 110 -17.61 1.14 -1.22
CA ASP A 110 -17.92 2.43 -0.58
C ASP A 110 -17.81 3.61 -1.55
N LEU A 111 -16.79 3.60 -2.42
CA LEU A 111 -16.57 4.66 -3.39
C LEU A 111 -17.61 4.65 -4.52
N SER A 112 -17.96 3.47 -5.04
CA SER A 112 -18.77 3.34 -6.26
C SER A 112 -20.25 3.04 -6.00
N GLY A 113 -20.59 2.56 -4.81
CA GLY A 113 -21.91 2.01 -4.50
C GLY A 113 -22.13 0.59 -5.04
N MET A 114 -21.11 -0.05 -5.62
CA MET A 114 -21.18 -1.42 -6.13
C MET A 114 -20.99 -2.41 -4.99
N SER A 115 -22.10 -2.79 -4.33
CA SER A 115 -22.11 -3.66 -3.14
C SER A 115 -21.54 -5.05 -3.37
N GLU A 116 -21.41 -5.49 -4.62
CA GLU A 116 -20.82 -6.77 -5.03
C GLU A 116 -19.38 -6.93 -4.53
N TYR A 117 -18.63 -5.84 -4.39
CA TYR A 117 -17.28 -5.88 -3.83
C TYR A 117 -17.21 -6.32 -2.36
N TYR A 118 -18.32 -6.22 -1.61
CA TYR A 118 -18.37 -6.69 -0.24
C TYR A 118 -18.27 -8.23 -0.12
N VAL A 119 -18.38 -8.96 -1.22
CA VAL A 119 -18.27 -10.43 -1.23
C VAL A 119 -17.02 -10.93 -0.51
N TYR A 120 -15.91 -10.22 -0.65
CA TYR A 120 -14.63 -10.59 -0.01
C TYR A 120 -14.60 -10.41 1.51
N GLY A 121 -15.49 -9.62 2.07
CA GLY A 121 -15.55 -9.37 3.51
C GLY A 121 -16.74 -10.04 4.19
N ILE A 122 -17.50 -10.91 3.51
CA ILE A 122 -18.58 -11.69 4.13
C ILE A 122 -17.93 -12.83 4.92
N PRO A 123 -18.10 -12.85 6.27
CA PRO A 123 -17.50 -13.88 7.10
C PRO A 123 -17.90 -15.29 6.66
N TYR A 124 -16.90 -16.18 6.56
CA TYR A 124 -17.07 -17.61 6.24
C TYR A 124 -17.70 -17.93 4.87
N LEU A 125 -17.86 -16.94 3.99
CA LEU A 125 -18.38 -17.19 2.63
C LEU A 125 -17.36 -17.96 1.78
N MET A 126 -16.09 -17.63 1.92
CA MET A 126 -14.97 -18.34 1.31
C MET A 126 -14.08 -18.88 2.43
N SER A 127 -13.70 -20.13 2.34
CA SER A 127 -12.95 -20.84 3.39
C SER A 127 -11.59 -21.34 2.93
N THR A 128 -11.29 -21.26 1.64
CA THR A 128 -10.03 -21.67 1.05
C THR A 128 -9.47 -20.65 0.09
N ASP A 129 -8.17 -20.69 -0.13
CA ASP A 129 -7.50 -19.81 -1.11
C ASP A 129 -7.99 -20.11 -2.54
N GLU A 130 -8.34 -21.37 -2.84
CA GLU A 130 -8.90 -21.77 -4.14
C GLU A 130 -10.26 -21.11 -4.39
N GLU A 131 -11.14 -21.04 -3.39
CA GLU A 131 -12.44 -20.37 -3.51
C GLU A 131 -12.26 -18.87 -3.71
N LEU A 132 -11.35 -18.25 -2.96
CA LEU A 132 -11.05 -16.83 -3.08
C LEU A 132 -10.47 -16.49 -4.47
N ASN A 133 -9.50 -17.27 -4.93
CA ASN A 133 -8.90 -17.10 -6.24
C ASN A 133 -9.91 -17.34 -7.37
N ALA A 134 -10.78 -18.35 -7.24
CA ALA A 134 -11.84 -18.60 -8.21
C ALA A 134 -12.81 -17.42 -8.37
N VAL A 135 -13.10 -16.69 -7.30
CA VAL A 135 -13.89 -15.44 -7.38
C VAL A 135 -13.06 -14.34 -8.04
N ALA A 136 -11.82 -14.14 -7.62
CA ALA A 136 -10.95 -13.07 -8.15
C ALA A 136 -10.66 -13.22 -9.65
N GLU A 137 -10.55 -14.46 -10.15
CA GLU A 137 -10.25 -14.79 -11.54
C GLU A 137 -11.53 -14.99 -12.39
N SER A 138 -12.71 -14.88 -11.80
CA SER A 138 -13.97 -15.09 -12.51
C SER A 138 -14.26 -13.99 -13.53
N GLU A 139 -14.92 -14.37 -14.65
CA GLU A 139 -15.42 -13.39 -15.62
C GLU A 139 -16.38 -12.37 -14.98
N TRP A 140 -17.12 -12.79 -13.96
CA TRP A 140 -18.01 -11.92 -13.20
C TRP A 140 -17.22 -10.80 -12.51
N PHE A 141 -16.16 -11.15 -11.77
CA PHE A 141 -15.37 -10.16 -11.02
C PHE A 141 -14.56 -9.26 -11.96
N MET A 142 -13.97 -9.83 -13.03
CA MET A 142 -13.33 -9.04 -14.09
C MET A 142 -14.32 -8.09 -14.79
N GLY A 143 -15.58 -8.49 -14.94
CA GLY A 143 -16.66 -7.63 -15.43
C GLY A 143 -16.95 -6.47 -14.48
N LEU A 144 -17.06 -6.76 -13.18
CA LEU A 144 -17.25 -5.77 -12.12
C LEU A 144 -16.12 -4.74 -12.10
N ASN A 145 -14.85 -5.17 -12.22
CA ASN A 145 -13.68 -4.29 -12.31
C ASN A 145 -13.74 -3.35 -13.53
N LYS A 146 -14.24 -3.83 -14.67
CA LYS A 146 -14.43 -2.98 -15.86
C LYS A 146 -15.53 -1.94 -15.64
N ASP A 147 -16.62 -2.30 -14.97
CA ASP A 147 -17.71 -1.36 -14.67
C ASP A 147 -17.28 -0.35 -13.61
N PHE A 148 -16.50 -0.75 -12.61
CA PHE A 148 -15.87 0.15 -11.66
C PHE A 148 -14.96 1.17 -12.37
N ALA A 149 -14.12 0.72 -13.29
CA ALA A 149 -13.24 1.60 -14.05
C ALA A 149 -14.03 2.63 -14.90
N LYS A 150 -15.16 2.23 -15.50
CA LYS A 150 -16.05 3.15 -16.23
C LYS A 150 -16.68 4.20 -15.30
N ALA A 151 -17.07 3.79 -14.08
CA ALA A 151 -17.75 4.66 -13.14
C ALA A 151 -16.81 5.65 -12.46
N THR A 152 -15.56 5.23 -12.17
CA THR A 152 -14.63 5.97 -11.30
C THR A 152 -13.42 6.55 -12.02
N GLY A 153 -13.07 6.02 -13.19
CA GLY A 153 -11.83 6.31 -13.90
C GLY A 153 -10.61 5.54 -13.36
N VAL A 154 -10.78 4.72 -12.32
CA VAL A 154 -9.71 3.93 -11.71
C VAL A 154 -9.75 2.50 -12.23
N LYS A 155 -8.64 2.04 -12.81
CA LYS A 155 -8.50 0.66 -13.26
C LYS A 155 -8.08 -0.23 -12.07
N VAL A 156 -8.81 -1.30 -11.85
CA VAL A 156 -8.42 -2.38 -10.94
C VAL A 156 -7.64 -3.43 -11.75
N PHE A 157 -6.51 -3.91 -11.22
CA PHE A 157 -5.80 -5.04 -11.79
C PHE A 157 -6.54 -6.32 -11.44
N ASP A 158 -6.74 -7.18 -12.44
CA ASP A 158 -7.45 -8.44 -12.29
C ASP A 158 -6.62 -9.43 -11.44
N GLY A 159 -7.30 -10.32 -10.72
CA GLY A 159 -6.69 -11.33 -9.85
C GLY A 159 -6.41 -10.86 -8.43
N GLY A 160 -6.13 -9.58 -8.21
CA GLY A 160 -5.83 -9.05 -6.88
C GLY A 160 -4.63 -9.73 -6.20
N VAL A 161 -4.45 -9.43 -4.92
CA VAL A 161 -3.45 -10.09 -4.05
C VAL A 161 -4.15 -10.65 -2.81
N ASN A 162 -4.00 -11.95 -2.58
CA ASN A 162 -4.50 -12.58 -1.37
C ASN A 162 -3.57 -12.25 -0.19
N MET A 163 -4.10 -11.50 0.77
CA MET A 163 -3.39 -11.14 2.00
C MET A 163 -3.66 -12.09 3.17
N GLY A 164 -4.27 -13.23 2.91
CA GLY A 164 -4.72 -14.16 3.95
C GLY A 164 -6.01 -13.69 4.65
N TRP A 165 -6.38 -14.46 5.66
CA TRP A 165 -7.66 -14.31 6.36
C TRP A 165 -7.61 -13.19 7.40
N PHE A 166 -8.75 -12.54 7.60
CA PHE A 166 -8.92 -11.61 8.71
C PHE A 166 -9.02 -12.36 10.04
N GLY A 167 -8.36 -11.81 11.06
CA GLY A 167 -8.48 -12.28 12.44
C GLY A 167 -8.78 -11.12 13.38
N PHE A 168 -9.64 -11.38 14.38
CA PHE A 168 -9.77 -10.51 15.53
C PHE A 168 -8.66 -10.79 16.54
N SER A 169 -8.15 -9.78 17.18
CA SER A 169 -7.11 -9.92 18.20
C SER A 169 -7.44 -9.17 19.47
N ALA A 170 -6.83 -9.59 20.57
CA ALA A 170 -6.95 -8.93 21.86
C ALA A 170 -5.61 -8.83 22.58
N THR A 171 -5.40 -7.73 23.34
CA THR A 171 -4.19 -7.48 24.14
C THR A 171 -4.34 -8.01 25.58
N GLY A 172 -5.48 -7.82 26.20
CA GLY A 172 -5.71 -8.03 27.63
C GLY A 172 -6.22 -9.41 28.03
N LYS A 173 -6.84 -10.16 27.10
CA LYS A 173 -7.48 -11.46 27.38
C LYS A 173 -7.39 -12.39 26.20
N GLU A 174 -7.64 -13.67 26.44
CA GLU A 174 -7.87 -14.65 25.38
C GLU A 174 -9.31 -14.50 24.84
N ILE A 175 -9.45 -14.64 23.53
CA ILE A 175 -10.72 -14.65 22.83
C ILE A 175 -10.86 -15.99 22.08
N HIS A 176 -12.00 -16.66 22.24
CA HIS A 176 -12.26 -17.98 21.66
C HIS A 176 -13.51 -17.98 20.77
N GLN A 177 -14.34 -16.95 20.87
CA GLN A 177 -15.59 -16.80 20.13
C GLN A 177 -15.94 -15.31 19.99
N ILE A 178 -16.80 -15.00 19.02
CA ILE A 178 -17.23 -13.61 18.74
C ILE A 178 -17.83 -12.94 19.97
N ALA A 179 -18.57 -13.69 20.82
CA ALA A 179 -19.19 -13.14 22.03
C ALA A 179 -18.16 -12.56 23.03
N ASP A 180 -16.91 -13.03 23.00
CA ASP A 180 -15.85 -12.52 23.88
C ASP A 180 -15.38 -11.11 23.50
N LEU A 181 -15.69 -10.67 22.27
CA LEU A 181 -15.36 -9.33 21.75
C LEU A 181 -16.34 -8.24 22.21
N LYS A 182 -17.48 -8.64 22.78
CA LYS A 182 -18.54 -7.69 23.13
C LYS A 182 -18.06 -6.57 24.06
N GLY A 183 -18.29 -5.33 23.62
CA GLY A 183 -17.92 -4.11 24.35
C GLY A 183 -16.45 -3.74 24.28
N MET A 184 -15.58 -4.56 23.64
CA MET A 184 -14.16 -4.23 23.47
C MET A 184 -14.00 -3.07 22.49
N ALA A 185 -13.03 -2.20 22.76
CA ALA A 185 -12.55 -1.18 21.85
C ALA A 185 -11.63 -1.84 20.81
N ILE A 186 -12.16 -2.14 19.63
CA ILE A 186 -11.42 -2.83 18.57
C ILE A 186 -11.14 -1.87 17.42
N ARG A 187 -9.87 -1.77 17.04
CA ARG A 187 -9.48 -1.02 15.86
C ARG A 187 -9.95 -1.76 14.60
N ILE A 188 -10.62 -1.04 13.72
CA ILE A 188 -11.06 -1.53 12.41
C ILE A 188 -10.73 -0.52 11.31
N ASN A 189 -10.75 -0.96 10.06
CA ASN A 189 -10.79 -0.06 8.90
C ASN A 189 -12.16 0.62 8.84
N GLN A 190 -12.18 1.91 8.53
CA GLN A 190 -13.42 2.68 8.42
C GLN A 190 -14.10 2.41 7.07
N THR A 191 -14.79 1.28 6.97
CA THR A 191 -15.61 0.92 5.82
C THR A 191 -17.02 0.53 6.30
N ASN A 192 -18.04 0.72 5.45
CA ASN A 192 -19.42 0.39 5.80
C ASN A 192 -19.58 -1.07 6.24
N GLN A 193 -18.85 -1.98 5.57
CA GLN A 193 -18.87 -3.41 5.89
C GLN A 193 -18.29 -3.68 7.29
N MET A 194 -17.15 -3.08 7.63
CA MET A 194 -16.51 -3.29 8.93
C MET A 194 -17.32 -2.64 10.06
N ILE A 195 -18.00 -1.54 9.80
CA ILE A 195 -18.95 -0.91 10.74
C ILE A 195 -20.10 -1.88 11.02
N ALA A 196 -20.75 -2.41 9.98
CA ALA A 196 -21.85 -3.37 10.12
C ALA A 196 -21.42 -4.65 10.84
N LEU A 197 -20.22 -5.17 10.55
CA LEU A 197 -19.64 -6.33 11.25
C LEU A 197 -19.46 -6.02 12.75
N SER A 198 -18.97 -4.82 13.07
CA SER A 198 -18.76 -4.37 14.45
C SER A 198 -20.06 -4.29 15.23
N GLU A 199 -21.11 -3.76 14.63
CA GLU A 199 -22.44 -3.71 15.22
C GLU A 199 -22.97 -5.12 15.50
N GLY A 200 -22.85 -6.04 14.53
CA GLY A 200 -23.26 -7.44 14.67
C GLY A 200 -22.50 -8.21 15.75
N ALA A 201 -21.22 -7.93 15.92
CA ALA A 201 -20.37 -8.53 16.95
C ALA A 201 -20.48 -7.85 18.32
N GLY A 202 -21.13 -6.68 18.39
CA GLY A 202 -21.28 -5.88 19.62
C GLY A 202 -19.96 -5.29 20.13
N ILE A 203 -18.97 -5.07 19.25
CA ILE A 203 -17.72 -4.37 19.56
C ILE A 203 -17.91 -2.86 19.52
N ASN A 204 -17.00 -2.13 20.16
CA ASN A 204 -16.90 -0.69 20.08
C ASN A 204 -15.82 -0.32 19.06
N PRO A 205 -16.16 0.02 17.78
CA PRO A 205 -15.20 0.22 16.72
C PRO A 205 -14.37 1.49 16.94
N GLN A 206 -13.06 1.40 16.73
CA GLN A 206 -12.14 2.53 16.78
C GLN A 206 -11.49 2.73 15.42
N PHE A 207 -11.58 3.95 14.88
CA PHE A 207 -11.05 4.32 13.58
C PHE A 207 -9.68 4.99 13.78
N ILE A 208 -8.63 4.19 13.66
CA ILE A 208 -7.24 4.63 13.85
C ILE A 208 -6.47 4.31 12.57
N ALA A 209 -5.65 5.25 12.09
CA ALA A 209 -4.77 5.03 10.95
C ALA A 209 -3.88 3.81 11.19
N PHE A 210 -3.63 3.01 10.14
CA PHE A 210 -2.91 1.73 10.30
C PHE A 210 -1.51 1.93 10.90
N SER A 211 -0.81 3.00 10.51
CA SER A 211 0.50 3.38 11.04
C SER A 211 0.53 3.70 12.55
N GLU A 212 -0.62 4.03 13.14
CA GLU A 212 -0.73 4.38 14.56
C GLU A 212 -1.17 3.20 15.45
N VAL A 213 -1.56 2.08 14.84
CA VAL A 213 -2.19 0.95 15.55
C VAL A 213 -1.26 0.32 16.58
N TYR A 214 0.03 0.14 16.27
CA TYR A 214 1.00 -0.42 17.24
C TYR A 214 1.04 0.41 18.52
N THR A 215 1.11 1.72 18.38
CA THR A 215 1.13 2.66 19.51
C THR A 215 -0.19 2.61 20.31
N ALA A 216 -1.32 2.55 19.62
CA ALA A 216 -2.63 2.47 20.24
C ALA A 216 -2.82 1.17 21.06
N LEU A 217 -2.34 0.03 20.55
CA LEU A 217 -2.31 -1.24 21.27
C LEU A 217 -1.39 -1.17 22.49
N ALA A 218 -0.16 -0.66 22.32
CA ALA A 218 0.83 -0.55 23.40
C ALA A 218 0.36 0.37 24.53
N GLN A 219 -0.39 1.41 24.22
CA GLN A 219 -0.92 2.37 25.20
C GLN A 219 -2.27 1.93 25.79
N GLY A 220 -2.88 0.83 25.31
CA GLY A 220 -4.21 0.39 25.75
C GLY A 220 -5.34 1.33 25.32
N THR A 221 -5.12 2.15 24.29
CA THR A 221 -6.18 3.00 23.70
C THR A 221 -7.23 2.12 23.01
N VAL A 222 -6.82 0.96 22.50
CA VAL A 222 -7.69 -0.10 21.98
C VAL A 222 -7.37 -1.42 22.69
N ASP A 223 -8.38 -2.27 22.83
CA ASP A 223 -8.27 -3.60 23.43
C ASP A 223 -7.79 -4.66 22.43
N GLY A 224 -7.78 -4.32 21.14
CA GLY A 224 -7.41 -5.21 20.07
C GLY A 224 -7.62 -4.58 18.69
N MET A 225 -7.47 -5.40 17.66
CA MET A 225 -7.68 -4.98 16.27
C MET A 225 -8.20 -6.14 15.43
N VAL A 226 -8.73 -5.80 14.25
CA VAL A 226 -8.96 -6.76 13.18
C VAL A 226 -8.09 -6.40 11.99
N THR A 227 -7.38 -7.39 11.46
CA THR A 227 -6.59 -7.28 10.23
C THR A 227 -6.28 -8.67 9.67
N ASN A 228 -5.63 -8.72 8.52
CA ASN A 228 -5.16 -9.96 7.93
C ASN A 228 -4.06 -10.60 8.79
N VAL A 229 -4.10 -11.91 8.95
CA VAL A 229 -3.20 -12.64 9.85
C VAL A 229 -1.71 -12.37 9.57
N PRO A 230 -1.22 -12.36 8.33
CA PRO A 230 0.18 -12.03 8.04
C PRO A 230 0.62 -10.64 8.54
N LEU A 231 -0.29 -9.66 8.58
CA LEU A 231 0.01 -8.31 9.03
C LEU A 231 0.28 -8.22 10.54
N PHE A 232 -0.24 -9.15 11.34
CA PHE A 232 0.12 -9.24 12.75
C PHE A 232 1.62 -9.48 12.92
N TYR A 233 2.22 -10.24 12.02
CA TYR A 233 3.64 -10.53 12.04
C TYR A 233 4.48 -9.42 11.40
N SER A 234 4.19 -9.04 10.16
CA SER A 234 5.00 -8.07 9.41
C SER A 234 5.06 -6.68 10.05
N ASN A 235 4.06 -6.32 10.86
CA ASN A 235 4.02 -5.04 11.59
C ASN A 235 4.35 -5.15 13.08
N GLY A 236 4.79 -6.33 13.56
CA GLY A 236 5.20 -6.53 14.95
C GLY A 236 4.06 -6.49 15.97
N PHE A 237 2.79 -6.56 15.54
CA PHE A 237 1.64 -6.48 16.45
C PHE A 237 1.60 -7.63 17.45
N TYR A 238 2.18 -8.79 17.13
CA TYR A 238 2.28 -9.94 18.02
C TYR A 238 2.90 -9.62 19.37
N ASP A 239 3.77 -8.61 19.46
CA ASP A 239 4.37 -8.18 20.73
C ASP A 239 3.34 -7.60 21.72
N GLN A 240 2.22 -7.10 21.20
CA GLN A 240 1.15 -6.47 21.99
C GLN A 240 -0.06 -7.40 22.18
N LEU A 241 -0.16 -8.47 21.40
CA LEU A 241 -1.36 -9.30 21.33
C LEU A 241 -1.23 -10.54 22.22
N LYS A 242 -2.31 -10.89 22.91
CA LYS A 242 -2.42 -12.10 23.72
C LYS A 242 -3.10 -13.24 22.98
N SER A 243 -4.04 -12.93 22.11
CA SER A 243 -4.73 -13.93 21.30
C SER A 243 -5.20 -13.36 19.97
N ILE A 244 -5.37 -14.26 19.01
CA ILE A 244 -5.97 -14.01 17.69
C ILE A 244 -7.05 -15.06 17.48
N LEU A 245 -8.23 -14.63 17.05
CA LEU A 245 -9.37 -15.46 16.65
C LEU A 245 -9.53 -15.35 15.13
N THR A 246 -9.39 -16.45 14.39
CA THR A 246 -9.54 -16.54 12.94
C THR A 246 -10.75 -17.36 12.56
#